data_63210a87f5dde3035dc9e7af5817af2e
#
_entry.id   63210a87f5dde3035dc9e7af5817af2e
#
_cell.length_a   1.000
_cell.length_b   1.000
_cell.length_c   1.000
_cell.angle_alpha   90.00
_cell.angle_beta   90.00
_cell.angle_gamma   90.00
#
_symmetry.space_group_name_H-M   'P 1'
#
loop_
_entity.id
_entity.type
_entity.pdbx_description
1 polymer ?
#
loop_
_entity_poly.entity_id
_entity_poly.type
_entity_poly.pdbx_seq_one_letter_code
_entity_poly.pdbx_strand_id
1 'polypeptide(L)' 'MDWNRVEGNWKQVKGKVKEKWRKLTDDDLNVITGQRDQLEGKIQERYGIANDQAKKDVDDWYNSIKW' A
#
# COMPACT_ATOMS: atom_id res chain seq x y z
N MET A 1 13.25 6.36 -0.66
CA MET A 1 12.15 5.42 -1.01
C MET A 1 11.70 5.68 -2.43
N ASP A 2 11.69 4.66 -3.26
CA ASP A 2 11.39 4.82 -4.69
C ASP A 2 10.04 4.18 -5.04
N TRP A 3 8.98 4.97 -4.98
CA TRP A 3 7.64 4.50 -5.30
C TRP A 3 7.40 4.31 -6.79
N ASN A 4 8.26 4.85 -7.65
CA ASN A 4 8.23 4.53 -9.08
C ASN A 4 8.45 3.03 -9.30
N ARG A 5 9.26 2.42 -8.46
CA ARG A 5 9.52 0.99 -8.49
C ARG A 5 8.27 0.19 -8.12
N VAL A 6 7.54 0.65 -7.11
CA VAL A 6 6.27 0.03 -6.72
C VAL A 6 5.27 0.15 -7.85
N GLU A 7 5.14 1.33 -8.43
CA GLU A 7 4.23 1.58 -9.55
C GLU A 7 4.57 0.72 -10.75
N GLY A 8 5.85 0.64 -11.11
CA GLY A 8 6.30 -0.14 -12.26
C GLY A 8 6.11 -1.65 -12.10
N ASN A 9 6.05 -2.13 -10.85
CA ASN A 9 5.87 -3.55 -10.55
C ASN A 9 4.52 -3.83 -9.87
N TRP A 10 3.54 -2.95 -10.07
CA TRP A 10 2.28 -3.01 -9.33
C TRP A 10 1.56 -4.36 -9.45
N LYS A 11 1.58 -4.96 -10.61
CA LYS A 11 0.96 -6.26 -10.83
C LYS A 11 1.45 -7.33 -9.84
N GLN A 12 2.75 -7.28 -9.51
CA GLN A 12 3.36 -8.21 -8.57
C GLN A 12 3.22 -7.73 -7.13
N VAL A 13 3.36 -6.42 -6.94
CA VAL A 13 3.35 -5.80 -5.61
C VAL A 13 1.96 -5.82 -4.98
N LYS A 14 0.90 -5.69 -5.78
CA LYS A 14 -0.47 -5.64 -5.25
C LYS A 14 -0.83 -6.87 -4.41
N GLY A 15 -0.29 -8.04 -4.76
CA GLY A 15 -0.50 -9.24 -3.97
C GLY A 15 0.11 -9.13 -2.58
N LYS A 16 1.29 -8.52 -2.49
CA LYS A 16 1.98 -8.30 -1.21
C LYS A 16 1.24 -7.27 -0.37
N VAL A 17 0.70 -6.23 -1.00
CA VAL A 17 -0.12 -5.23 -0.32
C VAL A 17 -1.37 -5.89 0.27
N LYS A 18 -2.08 -6.69 -0.50
CA LYS A 18 -3.28 -7.38 -0.04
C LYS A 18 -2.96 -8.36 1.10
N GLU A 19 -1.82 -9.00 1.04
CA GLU A 19 -1.37 -9.92 2.09
C GLU A 19 -1.15 -9.20 3.40
N LYS A 20 -0.56 -8.01 3.36
CA LYS A 20 -0.33 -7.17 4.54
C LYS A 20 -1.63 -6.52 5.04
N TRP A 21 -2.42 -5.97 4.13
CA TRP A 21 -3.65 -5.25 4.45
C TRP A 21 -4.86 -5.97 3.84
N ARG A 22 -5.32 -6.99 4.53
CA ARG A 22 -6.37 -7.87 4.02
C ARG A 22 -7.74 -7.22 3.89
N LYS A 23 -7.96 -6.10 4.57
CA LYS A 23 -9.21 -5.35 4.45
C LYS A 23 -9.32 -4.58 3.15
N LEU A 24 -8.22 -4.41 2.42
CA LEU A 24 -8.25 -3.79 1.10
C LEU A 24 -8.85 -4.77 0.09
N THR A 25 -9.74 -4.26 -0.75
CA THR A 25 -10.37 -5.05 -1.80
C THR A 25 -9.57 -4.96 -3.10
N ASP A 26 -9.89 -5.83 -4.06
CA ASP A 26 -9.26 -5.76 -5.38
C ASP A 26 -9.57 -4.42 -6.05
N ASP A 27 -10.77 -3.88 -5.86
CA ASP A 27 -11.12 -2.55 -6.37
C ASP A 27 -10.25 -1.46 -5.76
N ASP A 28 -9.99 -1.55 -4.45
CA ASP A 28 -9.07 -0.62 -3.79
C ASP A 28 -7.68 -0.68 -4.41
N LEU A 29 -7.18 -1.88 -4.67
CA LEU A 29 -5.87 -2.08 -5.28
C LEU A 29 -5.81 -1.52 -6.69
N ASN A 30 -6.90 -1.64 -7.45
CA ASN A 30 -6.98 -1.08 -8.79
C ASN A 30 -6.96 0.45 -8.80
N VAL A 31 -7.49 1.07 -7.75
CA VAL A 31 -7.45 2.53 -7.57
C VAL A 31 -6.04 2.97 -7.15
N ILE A 32 -5.41 2.22 -6.26
CA ILE A 32 -4.08 2.54 -5.71
C ILE A 32 -3.02 2.58 -6.82
N THR A 33 -2.97 1.54 -7.65
CA THR A 33 -2.05 1.42 -8.80
C THR A 33 -0.59 1.81 -8.51
N GLY A 34 -0.12 1.49 -7.30
CA GLY A 34 1.26 1.80 -6.90
C GLY A 34 1.49 3.21 -6.40
N GLN A 35 0.43 4.01 -6.24
CA GLN A 35 0.54 5.37 -5.72
C GLN A 35 0.51 5.35 -4.20
N ARG A 36 1.56 5.89 -3.57
CA ARG A 36 1.68 5.89 -2.12
C ARG A 36 0.52 6.60 -1.43
N ASP A 37 0.13 7.77 -1.94
CA ASP A 37 -0.95 8.57 -1.34
C ASP A 37 -2.27 7.80 -1.35
N GLN A 38 -2.55 7.10 -2.43
CA GLN A 38 -3.75 6.30 -2.56
C GLN A 38 -3.74 5.12 -1.60
N LEU A 39 -2.58 4.47 -1.46
CA LEU A 39 -2.45 3.35 -0.52
C LEU A 39 -2.68 3.81 0.92
N GLU A 40 -2.05 4.91 1.32
CA GLU A 40 -2.23 5.46 2.66
C GLU A 40 -3.68 5.83 2.92
N GLY A 41 -4.33 6.45 1.94
CA GLY A 41 -5.73 6.83 2.05
C GLY A 41 -6.66 5.63 2.24
N LYS A 42 -6.43 4.57 1.47
CA LYS A 42 -7.24 3.36 1.59
C LYS A 42 -7.03 2.65 2.92
N ILE A 43 -5.80 2.63 3.42
CA ILE A 43 -5.49 2.05 4.73
C ILE A 43 -6.24 2.82 5.83
N GLN A 44 -6.19 4.15 5.79
CA GLN A 44 -6.91 4.97 6.76
C GLN A 44 -8.42 4.69 6.71
N GLU A 45 -8.97 4.60 5.51
CA GLU A 45 -10.40 4.39 5.31
C GLU A 45 -10.84 3.02 5.82
N ARG A 46 -10.10 1.97 5.50
CA ARG A 46 -10.49 0.59 5.82
C ARG A 46 -10.19 0.19 7.26
N TYR A 47 -9.13 0.76 7.84
CA TYR A 47 -8.70 0.40 9.19
C TYR A 47 -9.06 1.45 10.24
N GLY A 48 -9.52 2.63 9.82
CA GLY A 48 -9.91 3.68 10.77
C GLY A 48 -8.75 4.23 11.59
N ILE A 49 -7.56 4.29 11.03
CA ILE A 49 -6.35 4.76 11.72
C ILE A 49 -5.96 6.16 11.27
N ALA A 50 -5.12 6.82 12.08
CA ALA A 50 -4.62 8.14 11.75
C ALA A 50 -3.64 8.10 10.58
N ASN A 51 -3.53 9.23 9.88
CA ASN A 51 -2.63 9.37 8.74
C ASN A 51 -1.18 9.03 9.09
N ASP A 52 -0.70 9.46 10.24
CA ASP A 52 0.67 9.19 10.70
C ASP A 52 0.92 7.69 10.86
N GLN A 53 -0.06 6.97 11.39
CA GLN A 53 0.05 5.53 11.57
C GLN A 53 0.06 4.82 10.21
N ALA A 54 -0.79 5.26 9.29
CA ALA A 54 -0.83 4.69 7.94
C ALA A 54 0.50 4.89 7.22
N LYS A 55 1.09 6.08 7.32
CA LYS A 55 2.40 6.37 6.72
C LYS A 55 3.48 5.48 7.29
N LYS A 56 3.49 5.32 8.60
CA LYS A 56 4.48 4.46 9.27
C LYS A 56 4.34 3.01 8.83
N ASP A 57 3.11 2.51 8.77
CA ASP A 57 2.85 1.14 8.36
C ASP A 57 3.31 0.90 6.92
N VAL A 58 3.05 1.86 6.04
CA VAL A 58 3.48 1.78 4.64
C VAL A 58 5.01 1.81 4.54
N ASP A 59 5.67 2.68 5.30
CA ASP A 59 7.13 2.75 5.32
C ASP A 59 7.74 1.45 5.81
N ASP A 60 7.23 0.91 6.90
CA ASP A 60 7.71 -0.34 7.47
C ASP A 60 7.55 -1.49 6.49
N TRP A 61 6.40 -1.55 5.83
CA TRP A 61 6.14 -2.56 4.81
C TRP A 61 7.11 -2.44 3.63
N TYR A 62 7.29 -1.23 3.12
CA TYR A 62 8.19 -0.97 1.99
C TYR A 62 9.62 -1.43 2.32
N ASN A 63 10.09 -1.10 3.52
CA ASN A 63 11.44 -1.45 3.95
C ASN A 63 11.63 -2.94 4.22
N SER A 64 10.54 -3.67 4.47
CA SER A 64 10.60 -5.11 4.74
C SER A 64 10.56 -5.96 3.48
N ILE A 65 10.20 -5.38 2.35
CA ILE A 65 10.12 -6.12 1.09
C ILE A 65 11.50 -6.25 0.47
N LYS A 66 11.80 -7.43 -0.01
CA LYS A 66 13.03 -7.67 -0.77
C LYS A 66 12.75 -7.46 -2.25
N TRP A 67 13.32 -6.40 -2.75
CA TRP A 67 13.22 -6.06 -4.16
C TRP A 67 14.31 -6.80 -4.98
#